data_07bc316966ca1cfaacfbbc1ccee179d0
#
_entry.id   07bc316966ca1cfaacfbbc1ccee179d0
#
_cell.length_a   1.000
_cell.length_b   1.000
_cell.length_c   1.000
_cell.angle_alpha   90.00
_cell.angle_beta   90.00
_cell.angle_gamma   90.00
#
_symmetry.space_group_name_H-M   'P 1'
#
loop_
_entity.id
_entity.type
_entity.pdbx_description
1 polymer ?
#
loop_
_entity_poly.entity_id
_entity_poly.type
_entity_poly.pdbx_seq_one_letter_code
_entity_poly.pdbx_strand_id
1 'polypeptide(L)'
;MGIRTYGPNAVDWEERVNVDRLRTERLARLKESLDRSELGALLSFDFHNIRYMTSTHIGTWAMDKLIRFALLPRGGEPVVWDFGSAARHHQLYNPWLDGRPAEPEQGRARAGISTLRGSFNPAAGIAEGVAAKIKRELEKHGLASEPVGVDLAELPVLSAMEAAGLRVVDGQQVFLDARRIKTPDEITLLTTAATLVDAAYDELYRFLRPGVRENECVGLVAKVLYDLGSEHVEGVNAISGERCSPHPHVYSDRILRPGDPAFFDILHSYNGYRTCYYRCFAVGSA
;
A
#
# COMPACT_ATOMS: atom_id res chain seq x y z
N MET A 1 33.49 -9.63 -6.63
CA MET A 1 32.10 -9.75 -7.01
C MET A 1 31.67 -8.39 -7.52
N GLY A 2 31.43 -8.22 -8.83
CA GLY A 2 31.01 -6.91 -9.38
C GLY A 2 29.62 -6.58 -8.91
N ILE A 3 29.39 -5.34 -8.48
CA ILE A 3 28.06 -4.83 -8.17
C ILE A 3 27.28 -4.81 -9.49
N ARG A 4 26.17 -5.52 -9.55
CA ARG A 4 25.26 -5.45 -10.70
C ARG A 4 24.56 -4.12 -10.67
N THR A 5 24.67 -3.35 -11.74
CA THR A 5 23.99 -2.07 -11.90
C THR A 5 22.82 -2.23 -12.86
N TYR A 6 21.66 -1.70 -12.50
CA TYR A 6 20.42 -1.80 -13.28
C TYR A 6 20.05 -0.42 -13.84
N GLY A 7 20.79 0.00 -14.88
CA GLY A 7 20.52 1.25 -15.58
C GLY A 7 20.53 2.49 -14.65
N PRO A 8 19.54 3.38 -14.74
CA PRO A 8 19.50 4.61 -13.96
C PRO A 8 19.32 4.42 -12.45
N ASN A 9 19.01 3.20 -12.00
CA ASN A 9 18.81 2.87 -10.58
C ASN A 9 20.05 2.22 -9.94
N ALA A 10 21.22 2.39 -10.54
CA ALA A 10 22.48 1.85 -10.05
C ALA A 10 23.06 2.58 -8.82
N VAL A 11 22.41 3.63 -8.37
CA VAL A 11 22.78 4.43 -7.19
C VAL A 11 21.75 4.24 -6.07
N ASP A 12 22.13 4.62 -4.86
CA ASP A 12 21.24 4.60 -3.71
C ASP A 12 19.98 5.44 -3.99
N TRP A 13 18.80 4.88 -3.71
CA TRP A 13 17.53 5.54 -3.96
C TRP A 13 17.33 6.78 -3.08
N GLU A 14 17.89 6.77 -1.87
CA GLU A 14 17.80 7.91 -0.93
C GLU A 14 18.45 9.19 -1.51
N GLU A 15 19.47 9.05 -2.33
CA GLU A 15 20.09 10.19 -3.02
C GLU A 15 19.23 10.73 -4.17
N ARG A 16 18.25 9.97 -4.65
CA ARG A 16 17.44 10.33 -5.82
C ARG A 16 16.04 10.81 -5.46
N VAL A 17 15.53 10.42 -4.31
CA VAL A 17 14.18 10.75 -3.83
C VAL A 17 14.28 11.69 -2.64
N ASN A 18 13.72 12.88 -2.78
CA ASN A 18 13.56 13.78 -1.65
C ASN A 18 12.32 13.38 -0.86
N VAL A 19 12.52 12.59 0.21
CA VAL A 19 11.44 12.02 1.03
C VAL A 19 10.61 13.10 1.71
N ASP A 20 11.21 14.22 2.13
CA ASP A 20 10.51 15.32 2.76
C ASP A 20 9.60 16.05 1.76
N ARG A 21 10.11 16.30 0.55
CA ARG A 21 9.30 16.86 -0.53
C ARG A 21 8.18 15.91 -0.93
N LEU A 22 8.47 14.63 -1.14
CA LEU A 22 7.48 13.61 -1.47
C LEU A 22 6.31 13.61 -0.46
N ARG A 23 6.62 13.65 0.84
CA ARG A 23 5.63 13.68 1.92
C ARG A 23 4.78 14.94 1.85
N THR A 24 5.41 16.10 1.77
CA THR A 24 4.72 17.40 1.75
C THR A 24 3.85 17.57 0.52
N GLU A 25 4.34 17.22 -0.65
CA GLU A 25 3.58 17.33 -1.90
C GLU A 25 2.38 16.40 -1.93
N ARG A 26 2.51 15.15 -1.48
CA ARG A 26 1.37 14.21 -1.41
C ARG A 26 0.28 14.72 -0.48
N LEU A 27 0.65 15.17 0.73
CA LEU A 27 -0.31 15.70 1.68
C LEU A 27 -0.95 17.00 1.18
N ALA A 28 -0.19 17.90 0.56
CA ALA A 28 -0.71 19.13 -0.02
C ALA A 28 -1.76 18.84 -1.10
N ARG A 29 -1.49 17.90 -2.01
CA ARG A 29 -2.43 17.48 -3.05
C ARG A 29 -3.71 16.87 -2.47
N LEU A 30 -3.58 16.07 -1.40
CA LEU A 30 -4.75 15.47 -0.77
C LEU A 30 -5.61 16.54 -0.06
N LYS A 31 -4.99 17.51 0.61
CA LYS A 31 -5.68 18.66 1.20
C LYS A 31 -6.38 19.49 0.13
N GLU A 32 -5.69 19.82 -0.95
CA GLU A 32 -6.28 20.55 -2.08
C GLU A 32 -7.48 19.82 -2.70
N SER A 33 -7.38 18.48 -2.83
CA SER A 33 -8.49 17.67 -3.33
C SER A 33 -9.67 17.65 -2.36
N LEU A 34 -9.41 17.56 -1.05
CA LEU A 34 -10.42 17.65 -0.01
C LEU A 34 -11.09 19.03 0.01
N ASP A 35 -10.33 20.10 -0.11
CA ASP A 35 -10.84 21.48 -0.09
C ASP A 35 -11.77 21.79 -1.29
N ARG A 36 -11.53 21.11 -2.41
CA ARG A 36 -12.41 21.20 -3.62
C ARG A 36 -13.68 20.34 -3.52
N SER A 37 -13.77 19.47 -2.54
CA SER A 37 -14.92 18.60 -2.31
C SER A 37 -15.93 19.22 -1.33
N GLU A 38 -17.07 18.55 -1.14
CA GLU A 38 -18.07 18.92 -0.12
C GLU A 38 -17.82 18.20 1.22
N LEU A 39 -16.70 17.48 1.37
CA LEU A 39 -16.42 16.68 2.54
C LEU A 39 -15.80 17.53 3.66
N GLY A 40 -16.20 17.30 4.90
CA GLY A 40 -15.56 17.86 6.09
C GLY A 40 -14.27 17.13 6.47
N ALA A 41 -14.16 15.86 6.11
CA ALA A 41 -12.96 15.06 6.38
C ALA A 41 -12.83 13.86 5.44
N LEU A 42 -11.62 13.34 5.31
CA LEU A 42 -11.32 12.06 4.69
C LEU A 42 -10.91 11.05 5.75
N LEU A 43 -11.57 9.89 5.78
CA LEU A 43 -11.24 8.74 6.60
C LEU A 43 -10.75 7.61 5.72
N SER A 44 -9.59 7.07 6.00
CA SER A 44 -9.00 5.97 5.25
C SER A 44 -8.77 4.74 6.12
N PHE A 45 -9.19 3.59 5.62
CA PHE A 45 -8.80 2.25 6.09
C PHE A 45 -7.95 1.52 5.05
N ASP A 46 -7.78 2.08 3.86
CA ASP A 46 -6.90 1.54 2.84
C ASP A 46 -5.43 1.74 3.21
N PHE A 47 -4.67 0.66 3.17
CA PHE A 47 -3.26 0.64 3.58
C PHE A 47 -2.40 1.65 2.80
N HIS A 48 -2.67 1.80 1.49
CA HIS A 48 -1.91 2.69 0.60
C HIS A 48 -2.33 4.15 0.75
N ASN A 49 -3.64 4.41 0.92
CA ASN A 49 -4.14 5.75 1.17
C ASN A 49 -3.67 6.29 2.53
N ILE A 50 -3.63 5.46 3.57
CA ILE A 50 -3.06 5.83 4.86
C ILE A 50 -1.59 6.24 4.68
N ARG A 51 -0.80 5.45 3.94
CA ARG A 51 0.60 5.79 3.65
C ARG A 51 0.73 7.08 2.83
N TYR A 52 -0.12 7.28 1.84
CA TYR A 52 -0.15 8.51 1.04
C TYR A 52 -0.43 9.74 1.91
N MET A 53 -1.43 9.65 2.80
CA MET A 53 -1.88 10.72 3.69
C MET A 53 -0.86 11.05 4.78
N THR A 54 -0.28 10.03 5.42
CA THR A 54 0.48 10.17 6.67
C THR A 54 1.97 9.95 6.51
N SER A 55 2.41 9.39 5.39
CA SER A 55 3.78 8.90 5.17
C SER A 55 4.28 7.92 6.24
N THR A 56 3.36 7.18 6.85
CA THR A 56 3.68 6.10 7.78
C THR A 56 3.53 4.75 7.09
N HIS A 57 4.39 3.81 7.49
CA HIS A 57 4.35 2.45 6.99
C HIS A 57 4.52 1.47 8.15
N ILE A 58 3.80 0.37 8.09
CA ILE A 58 4.01 -0.85 8.89
C ILE A 58 4.08 -2.02 7.93
N GLY A 59 4.53 -3.19 8.41
CA GLY A 59 4.70 -4.34 7.53
C GLY A 59 3.45 -4.69 6.73
N THR A 60 3.63 -5.15 5.49
CA THR A 60 2.55 -5.52 4.56
C THR A 60 1.64 -6.64 5.09
N TRP A 61 2.10 -7.40 6.08
CA TRP A 61 1.28 -8.36 6.84
C TRP A 61 0.01 -7.75 7.44
N ALA A 62 -0.04 -6.42 7.55
CA ALA A 62 -1.17 -5.69 8.11
C ALA A 62 -2.22 -5.27 7.08
N MET A 63 -2.01 -5.55 5.78
CA MET A 63 -2.91 -5.11 4.72
C MET A 63 -4.31 -5.71 4.81
N ASP A 64 -4.41 -6.93 5.35
CA ASP A 64 -5.67 -7.66 5.57
C ASP A 64 -6.24 -7.49 6.98
N LYS A 65 -5.71 -6.54 7.76
CA LYS A 65 -6.12 -6.31 9.15
C LYS A 65 -6.72 -4.93 9.32
N LEU A 66 -7.70 -4.82 10.21
CA LEU A 66 -8.27 -3.53 10.62
C LEU A 66 -7.54 -3.04 11.88
N ILE A 67 -6.25 -2.81 11.77
CA ILE A 67 -5.41 -2.37 12.88
C ILE A 67 -4.93 -0.94 12.72
N ARG A 68 -5.17 -0.35 11.56
CA ARG A 68 -4.82 1.04 11.29
C ARG A 68 -5.90 1.76 10.48
N PHE A 69 -6.07 3.03 10.77
CA PHE A 69 -6.90 3.96 10.01
C PHE A 69 -6.38 5.38 10.21
N ALA A 70 -6.70 6.28 9.29
CA ALA A 70 -6.26 7.66 9.37
C ALA A 70 -7.39 8.62 8.98
N LEU A 71 -7.43 9.78 9.63
CA LEU A 71 -8.39 10.83 9.39
C LEU A 71 -7.65 12.11 9.01
N LEU A 72 -8.09 12.76 7.93
CA LEU A 72 -7.66 14.10 7.54
C LEU A 72 -8.87 15.04 7.67
N PRO A 73 -8.96 15.86 8.72
CA PRO A 73 -9.97 16.92 8.83
C PRO A 73 -9.68 18.04 7.82
N ARG A 74 -10.70 18.62 7.21
CA ARG A 74 -10.55 19.82 6.37
C ARG A 74 -9.91 20.96 7.18
N GLY A 75 -8.89 21.60 6.63
CA GLY A 75 -8.12 22.64 7.32
C GLY A 75 -7.21 22.14 8.44
N GLY A 76 -7.15 20.83 8.68
CA GLY A 76 -6.32 20.20 9.71
C GLY A 76 -5.14 19.39 9.17
N GLU A 77 -4.54 18.66 10.08
CA GLU A 77 -3.44 17.72 9.80
C GLU A 77 -3.90 16.27 10.01
N PRO A 78 -3.33 15.28 9.28
CA PRO A 78 -3.76 13.91 9.40
C PRO A 78 -3.43 13.31 10.77
N VAL A 79 -4.38 12.55 11.32
CA VAL A 79 -4.22 11.74 12.53
C VAL A 79 -4.26 10.27 12.13
N VAL A 80 -3.34 9.47 12.63
CA VAL A 80 -3.29 8.03 12.38
C VAL A 80 -3.46 7.25 13.69
N TRP A 81 -4.34 6.27 13.65
CA TRP A 81 -4.44 5.24 14.68
C TRP A 81 -3.83 3.97 14.13
N ASP A 82 -2.86 3.43 14.86
CA ASP A 82 -2.08 2.30 14.39
C ASP A 82 -1.94 1.24 15.49
N PHE A 83 -1.42 0.08 15.14
CA PHE A 83 -1.09 -0.96 16.09
C PHE A 83 -0.19 -0.39 17.22
N GLY A 84 -0.45 -0.77 18.46
CA GLY A 84 0.10 -0.09 19.64
C GLY A 84 1.61 0.19 19.61
N SER A 85 2.44 -0.81 19.25
CA SER A 85 3.89 -0.62 19.12
C SER A 85 4.26 0.25 17.92
N ALA A 86 3.53 0.16 16.81
CA ALA A 86 3.73 1.00 15.64
C ALA A 86 3.37 2.45 15.92
N ALA A 87 2.27 2.73 16.63
CA ALA A 87 1.92 4.08 17.07
C ALA A 87 3.05 4.71 17.90
N ARG A 88 3.61 3.93 18.83
CA ARG A 88 4.75 4.40 19.62
C ARG A 88 6.01 4.64 18.77
N HIS A 89 6.28 3.78 17.81
CA HIS A 89 7.38 3.96 16.86
C HIS A 89 7.21 5.27 16.07
N HIS A 90 6.00 5.52 15.54
CA HIS A 90 5.71 6.76 14.81
C HIS A 90 5.93 8.01 15.68
N GLN A 91 5.53 7.98 16.95
CA GLN A 91 5.78 9.08 17.87
C GLN A 91 7.28 9.35 18.08
N LEU A 92 8.11 8.33 18.04
CA LEU A 92 9.55 8.45 18.28
C LEU A 92 10.33 8.86 17.03
N TYR A 93 9.94 8.35 15.85
CA TYR A 93 10.77 8.41 14.65
C TYR A 93 10.13 9.13 13.46
N ASN A 94 8.85 9.54 13.58
CA ASN A 94 8.16 10.28 12.54
C ASN A 94 7.81 11.71 13.03
N PRO A 95 8.80 12.63 13.05
CA PRO A 95 8.62 13.96 13.68
C PRO A 95 7.54 14.81 12.99
N TRP A 96 7.20 14.52 11.76
CA TRP A 96 6.10 15.18 11.02
C TRP A 96 4.69 14.84 11.57
N LEU A 97 4.58 13.92 12.53
CA LEU A 97 3.36 13.59 13.27
C LEU A 97 3.41 14.12 14.72
N ASP A 98 3.90 15.34 14.91
CA ASP A 98 4.08 16.06 16.16
C ASP A 98 5.13 15.48 17.14
N GLY A 99 5.91 14.50 16.69
CA GLY A 99 7.01 13.94 17.49
C GLY A 99 6.53 13.24 18.77
N ARG A 100 7.17 13.55 19.90
CA ARG A 100 6.89 12.94 21.21
C ARG A 100 5.87 13.80 21.97
N PRO A 101 4.57 13.51 21.91
CA PRO A 101 3.59 14.24 22.69
C PRO A 101 3.78 13.95 24.19
N ALA A 102 3.43 14.93 25.04
CA ALA A 102 3.45 14.76 26.49
C ALA A 102 2.56 13.59 26.91
N GLU A 103 1.37 13.52 26.32
CA GLU A 103 0.43 12.42 26.48
C GLU A 103 0.25 11.68 25.15
N PRO A 104 0.34 10.33 25.11
CA PRO A 104 0.23 9.55 23.86
C PRO A 104 -1.04 9.81 23.05
N GLU A 105 -2.14 10.17 23.70
CA GLU A 105 -3.43 10.47 23.06
C GLU A 105 -3.51 11.89 22.46
N GLN A 106 -2.54 12.76 22.73
CA GLN A 106 -2.51 14.14 22.24
C GLN A 106 -1.80 14.26 20.89
N GLY A 107 -0.86 13.36 20.59
CA GLY A 107 -0.16 13.34 19.33
C GLY A 107 -1.02 12.89 18.16
N ARG A 108 -0.51 13.07 16.95
CA ARG A 108 -1.17 12.63 15.72
C ARG A 108 -0.94 11.15 15.37
N ALA A 109 -0.03 10.45 16.02
CA ALA A 109 0.11 9.01 15.98
C ALA A 109 -0.39 8.40 17.27
N ARG A 110 -1.48 7.62 17.23
CA ARG A 110 -2.20 7.11 18.40
C ARG A 110 -2.40 5.61 18.31
N ALA A 111 -2.61 4.96 19.47
CA ALA A 111 -2.98 3.57 19.50
C ALA A 111 -4.37 3.34 18.88
N GLY A 112 -4.41 2.44 17.90
CA GLY A 112 -5.62 2.02 17.23
C GLY A 112 -6.33 0.89 17.97
N ILE A 113 -6.90 0.00 17.19
CA ILE A 113 -7.51 -1.26 17.61
C ILE A 113 -6.83 -2.40 16.85
N SER A 114 -7.01 -3.62 17.31
CA SER A 114 -6.44 -4.79 16.64
C SER A 114 -7.51 -5.84 16.40
N THR A 115 -7.85 -6.02 15.12
CA THR A 115 -8.72 -7.12 14.68
C THR A 115 -8.39 -7.51 13.24
N LEU A 116 -8.83 -8.66 12.82
CA LEU A 116 -8.76 -9.10 11.43
C LEU A 116 -9.99 -8.60 10.66
N ARG A 117 -9.84 -8.34 9.38
CA ARG A 117 -10.99 -8.12 8.49
C ARG A 117 -11.90 -9.35 8.51
N GLY A 118 -13.21 -9.11 8.49
CA GLY A 118 -14.20 -10.17 8.57
C GLY A 118 -14.31 -10.87 9.95
N SER A 119 -13.59 -10.38 10.97
CA SER A 119 -13.54 -10.98 12.31
C SER A 119 -14.12 -10.08 13.40
N PHE A 120 -15.06 -9.21 13.05
CA PHE A 120 -15.73 -8.36 14.03
C PHE A 120 -16.63 -9.20 14.94
N ASN A 121 -16.33 -9.13 16.23
CA ASN A 121 -17.25 -9.59 17.25
C ASN A 121 -18.05 -8.39 17.76
N PRO A 122 -19.37 -8.29 17.49
CA PRO A 122 -20.18 -7.17 17.94
C PRO A 122 -20.13 -6.96 19.46
N ALA A 123 -20.04 -8.05 20.24
CA ALA A 123 -19.97 -7.97 21.69
C ALA A 123 -18.68 -7.33 22.23
N ALA A 124 -17.64 -7.22 21.42
CA ALA A 124 -16.37 -6.59 21.82
C ALA A 124 -16.35 -5.07 21.70
N GLY A 125 -17.39 -4.46 21.11
CA GLY A 125 -17.50 -2.99 20.98
C GLY A 125 -16.39 -2.35 20.12
N ILE A 126 -15.78 -3.12 19.21
CA ILE A 126 -14.61 -2.67 18.43
C ILE A 126 -15.03 -1.59 17.44
N ALA A 127 -16.11 -1.81 16.71
CA ALA A 127 -16.60 -0.88 15.70
C ALA A 127 -17.05 0.45 16.34
N GLU A 128 -17.74 0.36 17.46
CA GLU A 128 -18.17 1.51 18.27
C GLU A 128 -16.97 2.28 18.81
N GLY A 129 -15.91 1.58 19.24
CA GLY A 129 -14.65 2.18 19.65
C GLY A 129 -13.96 2.95 18.55
N VAL A 130 -13.98 2.46 17.31
CA VAL A 130 -13.48 3.19 16.13
C VAL A 130 -14.32 4.43 15.88
N ALA A 131 -15.64 4.28 15.81
CA ALA A 131 -16.57 5.39 15.56
C ALA A 131 -16.41 6.51 16.60
N ALA A 132 -16.28 6.13 17.88
CA ALA A 132 -16.07 7.10 18.96
C ALA A 132 -14.74 7.87 18.85
N LYS A 133 -13.64 7.20 18.43
CA LYS A 133 -12.35 7.86 18.18
C LYS A 133 -12.44 8.88 17.05
N ILE A 134 -13.09 8.49 15.94
CA ILE A 134 -13.28 9.35 14.76
C ILE A 134 -14.16 10.55 15.13
N LYS A 135 -15.32 10.32 15.76
CA LYS A 135 -16.25 11.38 16.17
C LYS A 135 -15.57 12.42 17.08
N ARG A 136 -14.86 11.96 18.09
CA ARG A 136 -14.12 12.83 19.01
C ARG A 136 -13.11 13.72 18.29
N GLU A 137 -12.44 13.20 17.27
CA GLU A 137 -11.49 13.99 16.51
C GLU A 137 -12.20 15.02 15.62
N LEU A 138 -13.30 14.67 14.98
CA LEU A 138 -14.12 15.58 14.19
C LEU A 138 -14.72 16.70 15.08
N GLU A 139 -15.16 16.38 16.29
CA GLU A 139 -15.68 17.37 17.25
C GLU A 139 -14.62 18.41 17.62
N LYS A 140 -13.35 18.03 17.79
CA LYS A 140 -12.24 18.97 18.06
C LYS A 140 -12.04 19.98 16.93
N HIS A 141 -12.37 19.60 15.70
CA HIS A 141 -12.28 20.45 14.51
C HIS A 141 -13.60 21.16 14.15
N GLY A 142 -14.67 20.91 14.90
CA GLY A 142 -16.00 21.47 14.59
C GLY A 142 -16.65 20.84 13.34
N LEU A 143 -16.24 19.64 12.95
CA LEU A 143 -16.62 18.98 11.70
C LEU A 143 -17.54 17.76 11.91
N ALA A 144 -18.05 17.53 13.11
CA ALA A 144 -18.84 16.33 13.41
C ALA A 144 -20.19 16.26 12.67
N SER A 145 -20.71 17.41 12.18
CA SER A 145 -21.93 17.49 11.37
C SER A 145 -21.67 17.44 9.86
N GLU A 146 -20.41 17.56 9.44
CA GLU A 146 -20.02 17.57 8.04
C GLU A 146 -19.91 16.14 7.48
N PRO A 147 -20.03 15.95 6.14
CA PRO A 147 -19.86 14.64 5.52
C PRO A 147 -18.42 14.14 5.71
N VAL A 148 -18.27 12.86 6.09
CA VAL A 148 -17.00 12.16 6.19
C VAL A 148 -16.87 11.23 4.99
N GLY A 149 -15.90 11.52 4.11
CA GLY A 149 -15.60 10.66 2.96
C GLY A 149 -14.76 9.46 3.39
N VAL A 150 -15.25 8.26 3.12
CA VAL A 150 -14.57 7.00 3.46
C VAL A 150 -14.15 6.28 2.18
N ASP A 151 -12.92 5.79 2.12
CA ASP A 151 -12.41 5.05 0.96
C ASP A 151 -12.78 3.56 0.98
N LEU A 152 -12.57 2.93 2.11
CA LEU A 152 -12.81 1.51 2.32
C LEU A 152 -13.10 1.28 3.80
N ALA A 153 -14.20 0.62 4.12
CA ALA A 153 -14.48 0.20 5.49
C ALA A 153 -15.37 -1.03 5.51
N GLU A 154 -15.31 -1.79 6.60
CA GLU A 154 -16.23 -2.90 6.82
C GLU A 154 -17.58 -2.39 7.31
N LEU A 155 -18.64 -3.10 6.92
CA LEU A 155 -20.02 -2.76 7.25
C LEU A 155 -20.26 -2.46 8.75
N PRO A 156 -19.72 -3.24 9.70
CA PRO A 156 -19.90 -2.95 11.14
C PRO A 156 -19.34 -1.57 11.54
N VAL A 157 -18.24 -1.14 10.95
CA VAL A 157 -17.63 0.17 11.22
C VAL A 157 -18.50 1.28 10.67
N LEU A 158 -18.99 1.13 9.43
CA LEU A 158 -19.90 2.11 8.80
C LEU A 158 -21.18 2.27 9.63
N SER A 159 -21.81 1.14 10.02
CA SER A 159 -23.03 1.15 10.84
C SER A 159 -22.79 1.80 12.21
N ALA A 160 -21.64 1.55 12.84
CA ALA A 160 -21.30 2.19 14.11
C ALA A 160 -21.06 3.71 13.98
N MET A 161 -20.47 4.14 12.87
CA MET A 161 -20.27 5.58 12.58
C MET A 161 -21.63 6.27 12.37
N GLU A 162 -22.53 5.69 11.61
CA GLU A 162 -23.88 6.20 11.39
C GLU A 162 -24.69 6.23 12.71
N ALA A 163 -24.61 5.17 13.51
CA ALA A 163 -25.24 5.13 14.84
C ALA A 163 -24.66 6.18 15.80
N ALA A 164 -23.38 6.55 15.63
CA ALA A 164 -22.77 7.65 16.36
C ALA A 164 -23.19 9.05 15.85
N GLY A 165 -24.03 9.12 14.80
CA GLY A 165 -24.53 10.36 14.20
C GLY A 165 -23.60 11.00 13.18
N LEU A 166 -22.61 10.28 12.66
CA LEU A 166 -21.75 10.76 11.60
C LEU A 166 -22.40 10.52 10.23
N ARG A 167 -22.27 11.50 9.33
CA ARG A 167 -22.70 11.38 7.95
C ARG A 167 -21.59 10.78 7.10
N VAL A 168 -21.70 9.48 6.81
CA VAL A 168 -20.69 8.74 6.01
C VAL A 168 -21.07 8.79 4.53
N VAL A 169 -20.08 9.09 3.67
CA VAL A 169 -20.23 9.12 2.21
C VAL A 169 -18.97 8.53 1.54
N ASP A 170 -19.04 8.25 0.23
CA ASP A 170 -17.88 7.81 -0.54
C ASP A 170 -16.81 8.90 -0.64
N GLY A 171 -15.59 8.58 -0.26
CA GLY A 171 -14.40 9.45 -0.33
C GLY A 171 -13.38 9.03 -1.38
N GLN A 172 -13.61 7.92 -2.12
CA GLN A 172 -12.61 7.35 -3.02
C GLN A 172 -12.17 8.32 -4.12
N GLN A 173 -13.11 9.08 -4.69
CA GLN A 173 -12.79 10.00 -5.79
C GLN A 173 -11.82 11.09 -5.36
N VAL A 174 -11.91 11.58 -4.12
CA VAL A 174 -11.00 12.60 -3.60
C VAL A 174 -9.57 12.07 -3.50
N PHE A 175 -9.38 10.82 -3.06
CA PHE A 175 -8.07 10.16 -3.07
C PHE A 175 -7.55 9.92 -4.48
N LEU A 176 -8.40 9.50 -5.41
CA LEU A 176 -8.02 9.26 -6.81
C LEU A 176 -7.55 10.56 -7.47
N ASP A 177 -8.26 11.66 -7.30
CA ASP A 177 -7.90 12.96 -7.86
C ASP A 177 -6.55 13.46 -7.33
N ALA A 178 -6.30 13.31 -6.02
CA ALA A 178 -5.01 13.66 -5.41
C ALA A 178 -3.84 12.86 -5.98
N ARG A 179 -4.04 11.55 -6.28
CA ARG A 179 -3.00 10.62 -6.72
C ARG A 179 -2.85 10.52 -8.24
N ARG A 180 -3.77 11.06 -9.01
CA ARG A 180 -3.82 10.89 -10.48
C ARG A 180 -2.56 11.40 -11.17
N ILE A 181 -2.11 12.60 -10.83
CA ILE A 181 -0.89 13.20 -11.39
C ILE A 181 0.25 12.95 -10.41
N LYS A 182 1.31 12.29 -10.90
CA LYS A 182 2.46 11.92 -10.06
C LYS A 182 3.45 13.09 -9.91
N THR A 183 4.07 13.20 -8.74
CA THR A 183 5.20 14.12 -8.53
C THR A 183 6.49 13.55 -9.15
N PRO A 184 7.55 14.35 -9.32
CA PRO A 184 8.84 13.84 -9.78
C PRO A 184 9.42 12.72 -8.91
N ASP A 185 9.27 12.82 -7.58
CA ASP A 185 9.75 11.78 -6.65
C ASP A 185 8.92 10.49 -6.78
N GLU A 186 7.60 10.60 -6.97
CA GLU A 186 6.73 9.45 -7.26
C GLU A 186 7.10 8.76 -8.57
N ILE A 187 7.43 9.53 -9.62
CA ILE A 187 7.89 8.99 -10.90
C ILE A 187 9.22 8.25 -10.71
N THR A 188 10.15 8.79 -9.92
CA THR A 188 11.42 8.12 -9.61
C THR A 188 11.17 6.77 -8.92
N LEU A 189 10.27 6.71 -7.94
CA LEU A 189 9.92 5.47 -7.25
C LEU A 189 9.24 4.46 -8.16
N LEU A 190 8.34 4.89 -9.04
CA LEU A 190 7.70 4.02 -10.05
C LEU A 190 8.73 3.49 -11.06
N THR A 191 9.66 4.32 -11.49
CA THR A 191 10.75 3.91 -12.39
C THR A 191 11.65 2.88 -11.71
N THR A 192 12.00 3.09 -10.45
CA THR A 192 12.75 2.11 -9.65
C THR A 192 11.99 0.79 -9.58
N ALA A 193 10.72 0.82 -9.19
CA ALA A 193 9.89 -0.39 -9.10
C ALA A 193 9.86 -1.15 -10.44
N ALA A 194 9.70 -0.45 -11.57
CA ALA A 194 9.72 -1.07 -12.90
C ALA A 194 11.08 -1.71 -13.23
N THR A 195 12.19 -1.04 -12.92
CA THR A 195 13.55 -1.56 -13.16
C THR A 195 13.83 -2.83 -12.35
N LEU A 196 13.31 -2.93 -11.13
CA LEU A 196 13.46 -4.15 -10.33
C LEU A 196 12.76 -5.35 -10.98
N VAL A 197 11.61 -5.14 -11.60
CA VAL A 197 10.91 -6.20 -12.36
C VAL A 197 11.70 -6.58 -13.62
N ASP A 198 12.27 -5.62 -14.34
CA ASP A 198 13.14 -5.93 -15.50
C ASP A 198 14.35 -6.77 -15.09
N ALA A 199 14.98 -6.46 -13.96
CA ALA A 199 16.06 -7.28 -13.41
C ALA A 199 15.60 -8.71 -13.07
N ALA A 200 14.40 -8.84 -12.49
CA ALA A 200 13.84 -10.15 -12.18
C ALA A 200 13.53 -10.95 -13.47
N TYR A 201 13.06 -10.29 -14.53
CA TYR A 201 12.85 -10.94 -15.83
C TYR A 201 14.15 -11.36 -16.49
N ASP A 202 15.24 -10.60 -16.37
CA ASP A 202 16.54 -10.99 -16.90
C ASP A 202 17.08 -12.26 -16.21
N GLU A 203 16.99 -12.34 -14.89
CA GLU A 203 17.38 -13.56 -14.15
C GLU A 203 16.45 -14.74 -14.47
N LEU A 204 15.14 -14.47 -14.59
CA LEU A 204 14.16 -15.48 -14.98
C LEU A 204 14.47 -16.04 -16.39
N TYR A 205 14.75 -15.18 -17.36
CA TYR A 205 15.10 -15.59 -18.71
C TYR A 205 16.31 -16.54 -18.75
N ARG A 206 17.35 -16.27 -17.95
CA ARG A 206 18.53 -17.14 -17.82
C ARG A 206 18.25 -18.45 -17.11
N PHE A 207 17.24 -18.48 -16.27
CA PHE A 207 16.87 -19.66 -15.48
C PHE A 207 15.95 -20.61 -16.26
N LEU A 208 15.15 -20.07 -17.20
CA LEU A 208 14.16 -20.84 -17.96
C LEU A 208 14.82 -21.91 -18.83
N ARG A 209 14.43 -23.16 -18.59
CA ARG A 209 14.83 -24.32 -19.37
C ARG A 209 13.85 -25.49 -19.15
N PRO A 210 13.79 -26.45 -20.05
CA PRO A 210 13.03 -27.68 -19.82
C PRO A 210 13.43 -28.35 -18.49
N GLY A 211 12.46 -28.88 -17.77
CA GLY A 211 12.65 -29.54 -16.48
C GLY A 211 12.48 -28.65 -15.25
N VAL A 212 12.51 -27.33 -15.39
CA VAL A 212 12.19 -26.39 -14.30
C VAL A 212 10.69 -26.38 -14.06
N ARG A 213 10.25 -26.10 -12.84
CA ARG A 213 8.84 -25.97 -12.47
C ARG A 213 8.39 -24.51 -12.43
N GLU A 214 7.08 -24.27 -12.65
CA GLU A 214 6.50 -22.92 -12.52
C GLU A 214 6.78 -22.30 -11.13
N ASN A 215 6.59 -23.06 -10.05
CA ASN A 215 6.85 -22.59 -8.68
C ASN A 215 8.33 -22.31 -8.40
N GLU A 216 9.28 -22.96 -9.08
CA GLU A 216 10.71 -22.63 -8.97
C GLU A 216 11.01 -21.27 -9.61
N CYS A 217 10.33 -20.95 -10.73
CA CYS A 217 10.38 -19.63 -11.34
C CYS A 217 9.85 -18.54 -10.40
N VAL A 218 8.72 -18.80 -9.73
CA VAL A 218 8.15 -17.90 -8.73
C VAL A 218 9.11 -17.65 -7.58
N GLY A 219 9.72 -18.72 -7.04
CA GLY A 219 10.72 -18.62 -5.96
C GLY A 219 11.93 -17.77 -6.36
N LEU A 220 12.45 -17.95 -7.57
CA LEU A 220 13.54 -17.14 -8.12
C LEU A 220 13.14 -15.66 -8.20
N VAL A 221 12.01 -15.35 -8.84
CA VAL A 221 11.53 -13.98 -9.01
C VAL A 221 11.35 -13.28 -7.67
N ALA A 222 10.69 -13.94 -6.72
CA ALA A 222 10.47 -13.39 -5.38
C ALA A 222 11.82 -13.11 -4.67
N LYS A 223 12.77 -14.05 -4.75
CA LYS A 223 14.10 -13.86 -4.18
C LYS A 223 14.79 -12.64 -4.79
N VAL A 224 14.82 -12.53 -6.12
CA VAL A 224 15.50 -11.41 -6.82
C VAL A 224 14.88 -10.06 -6.40
N LEU A 225 13.56 -9.97 -6.39
CA LEU A 225 12.87 -8.74 -6.01
C LEU A 225 13.18 -8.32 -4.57
N TYR A 226 13.15 -9.25 -3.60
CA TYR A 226 13.50 -8.94 -2.22
C TYR A 226 15.00 -8.62 -2.05
N ASP A 227 15.89 -9.30 -2.73
CA ASP A 227 17.33 -8.98 -2.71
C ASP A 227 17.62 -7.55 -3.24
N LEU A 228 16.77 -7.05 -4.14
CA LEU A 228 16.87 -5.72 -4.73
C LEU A 228 16.09 -4.63 -3.97
N GLY A 229 15.43 -4.99 -2.86
CA GLY A 229 14.76 -4.04 -1.98
C GLY A 229 13.26 -3.87 -2.21
N SER A 230 12.59 -4.78 -2.94
CA SER A 230 11.13 -4.81 -2.94
C SER A 230 10.60 -4.93 -1.52
N GLU A 231 9.63 -4.13 -1.16
CA GLU A 231 9.00 -4.23 0.17
C GLU A 231 7.92 -5.33 0.22
N HIS A 232 7.35 -5.67 -0.93
CA HIS A 232 6.31 -6.69 -1.03
C HIS A 232 6.20 -7.24 -2.45
N VAL A 233 6.32 -8.55 -2.59
CA VAL A 233 5.96 -9.27 -3.80
C VAL A 233 4.52 -9.73 -3.66
N GLU A 234 3.60 -9.04 -4.34
CA GLU A 234 2.16 -9.26 -4.19
C GLU A 234 1.71 -10.54 -4.88
N GLY A 235 2.35 -10.86 -6.01
CA GLY A 235 2.09 -12.07 -6.74
C GLY A 235 3.03 -12.24 -7.94
N VAL A 236 3.26 -13.49 -8.28
CA VAL A 236 3.92 -13.89 -9.51
C VAL A 236 3.04 -14.95 -10.16
N ASN A 237 2.35 -14.58 -11.24
CA ASN A 237 1.69 -15.57 -12.07
C ASN A 237 2.76 -16.21 -12.97
N ALA A 238 2.89 -17.52 -12.93
CA ALA A 238 3.83 -18.29 -13.72
C ALA A 238 3.08 -19.47 -14.37
N ILE A 239 2.84 -19.38 -15.66
CA ILE A 239 1.95 -20.28 -16.36
C ILE A 239 2.66 -20.76 -17.63
N SER A 240 2.57 -22.05 -17.93
CA SER A 240 3.26 -22.65 -19.06
C SER A 240 2.40 -23.61 -19.87
N GLY A 241 2.76 -23.77 -21.15
CA GLY A 241 2.14 -24.69 -22.07
C GLY A 241 0.67 -24.43 -22.31
N GLU A 242 -0.12 -25.49 -22.27
CA GLU A 242 -1.57 -25.47 -22.48
C GLU A 242 -2.36 -24.61 -21.50
N ARG A 243 -1.79 -24.29 -20.34
CA ARG A 243 -2.43 -23.45 -19.32
C ARG A 243 -2.32 -21.95 -19.61
N CYS A 244 -1.55 -21.54 -20.61
CA CYS A 244 -1.42 -20.13 -20.95
C CYS A 244 -2.71 -19.52 -21.50
N SER A 245 -3.64 -20.34 -22.03
CA SER A 245 -4.91 -19.84 -22.58
C SER A 245 -6.06 -20.86 -22.40
N PRO A 246 -7.10 -20.50 -21.63
CA PRO A 246 -7.18 -19.32 -20.73
C PRO A 246 -6.24 -19.46 -19.54
N HIS A 247 -5.57 -18.39 -19.17
CA HIS A 247 -4.62 -18.45 -18.05
C HIS A 247 -5.33 -18.30 -16.68
N PRO A 248 -4.94 -19.10 -15.67
CA PRO A 248 -5.66 -19.16 -14.40
C PRO A 248 -5.22 -18.12 -13.36
N HIS A 249 -4.37 -17.16 -13.69
CA HIS A 249 -3.78 -16.15 -12.77
C HIS A 249 -3.13 -16.77 -11.52
N VAL A 250 -2.47 -17.92 -11.68
CA VAL A 250 -1.81 -18.64 -10.60
C VAL A 250 -0.66 -19.48 -11.19
N TYR A 251 0.27 -19.90 -10.37
CA TYR A 251 1.29 -20.88 -10.72
C TYR A 251 0.92 -22.28 -10.21
N SER A 252 1.66 -23.28 -10.67
CA SER A 252 1.56 -24.67 -10.21
C SER A 252 2.94 -25.31 -10.09
N ASP A 253 2.96 -26.61 -9.84
CA ASP A 253 4.16 -27.44 -9.89
C ASP A 253 4.44 -28.06 -11.25
N ARG A 254 3.75 -27.59 -12.34
CA ARG A 254 3.96 -28.08 -13.70
C ARG A 254 5.41 -27.90 -14.13
N ILE A 255 5.96 -28.94 -14.72
CA ILE A 255 7.30 -28.95 -15.32
C ILE A 255 7.22 -28.31 -16.70
N LEU A 256 8.09 -27.35 -16.97
CA LEU A 256 8.24 -26.71 -18.27
C LEU A 256 8.85 -27.70 -19.28
N ARG A 257 8.28 -27.75 -20.49
CA ARG A 257 8.68 -28.68 -21.57
C ARG A 257 9.32 -27.91 -22.73
N PRO A 258 10.12 -28.54 -23.55
CA PRO A 258 10.63 -27.93 -24.78
C PRO A 258 9.50 -27.38 -25.65
N GLY A 259 9.62 -26.14 -26.10
CA GLY A 259 8.63 -25.46 -26.94
C GLY A 259 7.42 -24.89 -26.21
N ASP A 260 7.28 -25.10 -24.91
CA ASP A 260 6.20 -24.46 -24.13
C ASP A 260 6.28 -22.93 -24.23
N PRO A 261 5.16 -22.24 -24.47
CA PRO A 261 5.06 -20.86 -24.06
C PRO A 261 5.10 -20.78 -22.52
N ALA A 262 5.84 -19.84 -21.98
CA ALA A 262 5.89 -19.55 -20.55
C ALA A 262 5.56 -18.08 -20.34
N PHE A 263 4.43 -17.83 -19.68
CA PHE A 263 3.86 -16.52 -19.44
C PHE A 263 4.04 -16.15 -17.97
N PHE A 264 4.53 -14.94 -17.73
CA PHE A 264 4.74 -14.43 -16.40
C PHE A 264 4.11 -13.05 -16.23
N ASP A 265 3.54 -12.82 -15.04
CA ASP A 265 3.05 -11.54 -14.58
C ASP A 265 3.61 -11.31 -13.17
N ILE A 266 4.35 -10.22 -13.02
CA ILE A 266 5.05 -9.91 -11.77
C ILE A 266 4.43 -8.65 -11.16
N LEU A 267 3.87 -8.81 -9.96
CA LEU A 267 3.28 -7.74 -9.18
C LEU A 267 4.11 -7.54 -7.91
N HIS A 268 4.64 -6.33 -7.73
CA HIS A 268 5.36 -6.00 -6.51
C HIS A 268 5.23 -4.53 -6.17
N SER A 269 5.66 -4.15 -4.97
CA SER A 269 5.75 -2.76 -4.55
C SER A 269 7.14 -2.41 -4.02
N TYR A 270 7.54 -1.18 -4.31
CA TYR A 270 8.78 -0.57 -3.84
C TYR A 270 8.45 0.79 -3.23
N ASN A 271 8.69 0.93 -1.93
CA ASN A 271 8.36 2.14 -1.16
C ASN A 271 6.92 2.64 -1.36
N GLY A 272 5.94 1.72 -1.50
CA GLY A 272 4.52 2.01 -1.71
C GLY A 272 4.10 2.25 -3.15
N TYR A 273 5.01 2.10 -4.11
CA TYR A 273 4.72 2.25 -5.53
C TYR A 273 4.74 0.89 -6.22
N ARG A 274 3.59 0.55 -6.82
CA ARG A 274 3.32 -0.78 -7.39
C ARG A 274 3.57 -0.79 -8.88
N THR A 275 4.08 -1.92 -9.36
CA THR A 275 4.15 -2.24 -10.79
C THR A 275 3.55 -3.60 -11.07
N CYS A 276 3.02 -3.74 -12.27
CA CYS A 276 2.50 -5.01 -12.79
C CYS A 276 2.69 -5.00 -14.30
N TYR A 277 3.46 -5.94 -14.83
CA TYR A 277 3.53 -6.16 -16.27
C TYR A 277 3.99 -7.56 -16.65
N TYR A 278 3.73 -7.93 -17.89
CA TYR A 278 3.80 -9.28 -18.41
C TYR A 278 5.00 -9.49 -19.33
N ARG A 279 5.50 -10.74 -19.35
CA ARG A 279 6.42 -11.24 -20.40
C ARG A 279 6.05 -12.66 -20.75
N CYS A 280 6.25 -13.01 -22.01
CA CYS A 280 6.10 -14.36 -22.52
C CYS A 280 7.41 -14.82 -23.15
N PHE A 281 7.80 -16.06 -22.85
CA PHE A 281 9.03 -16.68 -23.33
C PHE A 281 8.71 -18.02 -23.99
N ALA A 282 9.57 -18.47 -24.90
CA ALA A 282 9.60 -19.85 -25.34
C ALA A 282 10.62 -20.65 -24.50
N VAL A 283 10.24 -21.83 -24.04
CA VAL A 283 11.11 -22.68 -23.20
C VAL A 283 11.97 -23.57 -24.09
N GLY A 284 13.30 -23.40 -24.02
CA GLY A 284 14.24 -24.11 -24.91
C GLY A 284 14.24 -23.53 -26.34
N SER A 285 14.67 -24.34 -27.30
CA SER A 285 14.58 -23.99 -28.74
C SER A 285 13.15 -24.20 -29.23
N ALA A 286 12.63 -23.23 -29.93
CA ALA A 286 11.38 -23.35 -30.67
C ALA A 286 11.53 -24.34 -31.85
#